data_13604b248d72c1c24f30bfcea2413c89
#
_entry.id   13604b248d72c1c24f30bfcea2413c89
#
_cell.length_a   1.000
_cell.length_b   1.000
_cell.length_c   1.000
_cell.angle_alpha   90.00
_cell.angle_beta   90.00
_cell.angle_gamma   90.00
#
_symmetry.space_group_name_H-M   'P 1'
#
loop_
_entity.id
_entity.type
_entity.pdbx_description
1 polymer ?
#
loop_
_entity_poly.entity_id
_entity_poly.type
_entity_poly.pdbx_seq_one_letter_code
_entity_poly.pdbx_strand_id
1 'polypeptide(L)'
;MIESLPWQKRIGHQRDWVWQGWQTRYSFLHPPDRDHASHPPLILLHGFGAAIEHWRKNIPDLSQNSSVYALDLLGFGGSKKADTQYSVYLWARQVYDFWRTFIKEPVILVGNSIGSLVCLTVAYTYPDMVAGITMLSLPDVAIRQEAIPKPLQPIVMGIEGLFASHWLLKNLFLFLRQPSVIRRWAGVAYIDQNAVNEELIAILTLPAQDQGADRTFYRLFDAVRSPNFAPSAKVVLPRLDIPILLIWGLQDRMVPPLLAPIFAKLNPLIELVELKEVGHCPQDECPEKFNPILKSWLTRHFSH
;
A
#
# COMPACT_ATOMS: atom_id res chain seq x y z
N MET A 1 15.83 -15.03 24.36
CA MET A 1 16.02 -14.55 22.95
C MET A 1 14.76 -14.96 22.20
N ILE A 2 13.99 -14.00 21.72
CA ILE A 2 12.83 -14.28 20.85
C ILE A 2 13.42 -14.74 19.53
N GLU A 3 13.22 -16.00 19.15
CA GLU A 3 13.57 -16.49 17.82
C GLU A 3 12.94 -15.55 16.77
N SER A 4 13.76 -14.93 15.92
CA SER A 4 13.24 -14.04 14.87
C SER A 4 12.35 -14.85 13.93
N LEU A 5 11.10 -14.42 13.81
CA LEU A 5 10.13 -15.04 12.90
C LEU A 5 10.72 -15.16 11.48
N PRO A 6 10.50 -16.27 10.74
CA PRO A 6 11.16 -16.53 9.46
C PRO A 6 11.09 -15.40 8.44
N TRP A 7 10.00 -14.64 8.39
CA TRP A 7 9.85 -13.51 7.46
C TRP A 7 10.72 -12.30 7.78
N GLN A 8 11.11 -12.09 9.04
CA GLN A 8 11.98 -10.97 9.43
C GLN A 8 13.34 -11.03 8.73
N LYS A 9 13.81 -12.22 8.38
CA LYS A 9 15.05 -12.40 7.61
C LYS A 9 14.89 -12.02 6.12
N ARG A 10 13.65 -11.98 5.62
CA ARG A 10 13.35 -11.73 4.20
C ARG A 10 13.01 -10.28 3.87
N ILE A 11 12.88 -9.42 4.87
CA ILE A 11 12.53 -8.01 4.67
C ILE A 11 13.72 -7.05 4.77
N GLY A 12 14.95 -7.58 4.86
CA GLY A 12 16.17 -6.78 4.96
C GLY A 12 16.40 -6.22 6.36
N HIS A 13 17.15 -5.13 6.43
CA HIS A 13 17.50 -4.47 7.68
C HIS A 13 16.39 -3.53 8.13
N GLN A 14 15.81 -3.78 9.29
CA GLN A 14 14.81 -2.91 9.89
C GLN A 14 15.44 -1.79 10.71
N ARG A 15 14.84 -0.58 10.62
CA ARG A 15 15.22 0.60 11.41
C ARG A 15 13.97 1.38 11.80
N ASP A 16 14.10 2.14 12.85
CA ASP A 16 13.11 3.13 13.25
C ASP A 16 13.64 4.54 12.94
N TRP A 17 12.75 5.41 12.51
CA TRP A 17 12.99 6.80 12.22
C TRP A 17 11.94 7.67 12.93
N VAL A 18 12.36 8.75 13.55
CA VAL A 18 11.43 9.69 14.17
C VAL A 18 11.00 10.73 13.15
N TRP A 19 9.75 10.65 12.72
CA TRP A 19 9.15 11.58 11.77
C TRP A 19 8.06 12.40 12.47
N GLN A 20 8.19 13.72 12.50
CA GLN A 20 7.27 14.64 13.17
C GLN A 20 6.94 14.24 14.63
N GLY A 21 7.91 13.68 15.34
CA GLY A 21 7.74 13.21 16.72
C GLY A 21 7.16 11.79 16.87
N TRP A 22 6.80 11.13 15.79
CA TRP A 22 6.32 9.74 15.78
C TRP A 22 7.41 8.77 15.34
N GLN A 23 7.55 7.67 16.07
CA GLN A 23 8.38 6.55 15.61
C GLN A 23 7.70 5.92 14.40
N THR A 24 8.44 5.82 13.30
CA THR A 24 8.06 5.16 12.04
C THR A 24 9.09 4.12 11.69
N ARG A 25 8.62 2.97 11.20
CA ARG A 25 9.46 1.85 10.83
C ARG A 25 9.69 1.81 9.33
N TYR A 26 10.89 1.44 8.95
CA TYR A 26 11.24 1.09 7.58
C TYR A 26 12.19 -0.09 7.54
N SER A 27 12.26 -0.74 6.40
CA SER A 27 13.31 -1.71 6.10
C SER A 27 14.03 -1.33 4.82
N PHE A 28 15.24 -1.86 4.66
CA PHE A 28 16.01 -1.69 3.44
C PHE A 28 16.88 -2.91 3.17
N LEU A 29 17.11 -3.16 1.89
CA LEU A 29 18.06 -4.14 1.40
C LEU A 29 18.70 -3.58 0.12
N HIS A 30 20.03 -3.58 0.09
CA HIS A 30 20.80 -3.12 -1.05
C HIS A 30 21.23 -4.29 -1.93
N PRO A 31 21.47 -4.07 -3.23
CA PRO A 31 22.07 -5.08 -4.08
C PRO A 31 23.48 -5.45 -3.59
N PRO A 32 23.98 -6.66 -3.94
CA PRO A 32 25.31 -7.11 -3.56
C PRO A 32 26.42 -6.14 -3.99
N ASP A 33 26.27 -5.53 -5.16
CA ASP A 33 27.09 -4.43 -5.65
C ASP A 33 26.24 -3.15 -5.74
N ARG A 34 26.39 -2.30 -4.76
CA ARG A 34 25.58 -1.09 -4.63
C ARG A 34 25.93 -0.03 -5.68
N ASP A 35 27.20 0.03 -6.05
CA ASP A 35 27.72 1.06 -6.99
C ASP A 35 27.34 0.75 -8.43
N HIS A 36 26.91 -0.49 -8.70
CA HIS A 36 26.46 -0.98 -10.01
C HIS A 36 25.01 -1.46 -9.99
N ALA A 37 24.18 -0.84 -9.16
CA ALA A 37 22.74 -1.08 -9.21
C ALA A 37 22.19 -0.76 -10.62
N SER A 38 21.53 -1.73 -11.26
CA SER A 38 21.08 -1.61 -12.66
C SER A 38 19.81 -0.77 -12.79
N HIS A 39 19.09 -0.52 -11.71
CA HIS A 39 17.83 0.21 -11.70
C HIS A 39 17.78 1.22 -10.55
N PRO A 40 16.91 2.25 -10.64
CA PRO A 40 16.67 3.20 -9.55
C PRO A 40 16.24 2.52 -8.25
N PRO A 41 16.41 3.17 -7.10
CA PRO A 41 15.89 2.67 -5.83
C PRO A 41 14.38 2.50 -5.86
N LEU A 42 13.88 1.49 -5.14
CA LEU A 42 12.46 1.20 -5.00
C LEU A 42 11.98 1.58 -3.60
N ILE A 43 10.80 2.21 -3.50
CA ILE A 43 10.07 2.36 -2.24
C ILE A 43 8.78 1.55 -2.33
N LEU A 44 8.62 0.56 -1.45
CA LEU A 44 7.48 -0.34 -1.40
C LEU A 44 6.49 0.12 -0.31
N LEU A 45 5.22 0.30 -0.69
CA LEU A 45 4.15 0.82 0.16
C LEU A 45 3.00 -0.20 0.24
N HIS A 46 2.74 -0.69 1.44
CA HIS A 46 1.74 -1.72 1.73
C HIS A 46 0.30 -1.20 1.66
N GLY A 47 -0.67 -2.13 1.63
CA GLY A 47 -2.10 -1.86 1.69
C GLY A 47 -2.63 -1.59 3.11
N PHE A 48 -3.94 -1.33 3.21
CA PHE A 48 -4.63 -1.13 4.48
C PHE A 48 -4.51 -2.36 5.39
N GLY A 49 -4.15 -2.14 6.65
CA GLY A 49 -4.01 -3.22 7.64
C GLY A 49 -2.82 -4.15 7.45
N ALA A 50 -1.99 -3.90 6.43
CA ALA A 50 -0.76 -4.64 6.17
C ALA A 50 0.46 -3.92 6.78
N ALA A 51 1.67 -4.40 6.45
CA ALA A 51 2.95 -3.91 6.94
C ALA A 51 4.07 -4.23 5.93
N ILE A 52 5.30 -3.82 6.23
CA ILE A 52 6.50 -4.12 5.43
C ILE A 52 6.58 -5.61 5.06
N GLU A 53 6.23 -6.48 5.99
CA GLU A 53 6.29 -7.94 5.84
C GLU A 53 5.40 -8.47 4.70
N HIS A 54 4.47 -7.68 4.22
CA HIS A 54 3.66 -8.03 3.05
C HIS A 54 4.50 -8.09 1.75
N TRP A 55 5.69 -7.49 1.77
CA TRP A 55 6.67 -7.48 0.69
C TRP A 55 7.80 -8.53 0.85
N ARG A 56 7.72 -9.42 1.84
CA ARG A 56 8.75 -10.40 2.18
C ARG A 56 9.12 -11.38 1.06
N LYS A 57 8.22 -11.57 0.08
CA LYS A 57 8.43 -12.43 -1.09
C LYS A 57 9.03 -11.67 -2.28
N ASN A 58 9.15 -10.36 -2.16
CA ASN A 58 9.57 -9.47 -3.24
C ASN A 58 10.93 -8.83 -2.95
N ILE A 59 11.15 -8.35 -1.72
CA ILE A 59 12.36 -7.63 -1.31
C ILE A 59 13.65 -8.38 -1.68
N PRO A 60 13.83 -9.69 -1.38
CA PRO A 60 15.07 -10.39 -1.70
C PRO A 60 15.36 -10.50 -3.20
N ASP A 61 14.33 -10.64 -4.03
CA ASP A 61 14.48 -10.76 -5.47
C ASP A 61 14.71 -9.39 -6.14
N LEU A 62 13.97 -8.38 -5.72
CA LEU A 62 14.09 -7.01 -6.24
C LEU A 62 15.41 -6.36 -5.84
N SER A 63 15.94 -6.71 -4.66
CA SER A 63 17.22 -6.17 -4.16
C SER A 63 18.44 -6.68 -4.91
N GLN A 64 18.30 -7.63 -5.81
CA GLN A 64 19.42 -8.08 -6.64
C GLN A 64 19.92 -6.97 -7.61
N ASN A 65 19.01 -6.07 -8.01
CA ASN A 65 19.26 -5.06 -9.05
C ASN A 65 18.95 -3.63 -8.63
N SER A 66 18.28 -3.44 -7.47
CA SER A 66 17.87 -2.14 -6.94
C SER A 66 18.10 -2.05 -5.44
N SER A 67 18.40 -0.86 -4.93
CA SER A 67 18.21 -0.62 -3.49
C SER A 67 16.72 -0.60 -3.17
N VAL A 68 16.26 -1.50 -2.31
CA VAL A 68 14.85 -1.63 -1.96
C VAL A 68 14.60 -1.09 -0.56
N TYR A 69 13.66 -0.18 -0.43
CA TYR A 69 13.15 0.35 0.83
C TYR A 69 11.67 -0.04 0.96
N ALA A 70 11.24 -0.38 2.15
CA ALA A 70 9.82 -0.58 2.44
C ALA A 70 9.46 0.17 3.73
N LEU A 71 8.30 0.83 3.73
CA LEU A 71 7.87 1.68 4.83
C LEU A 71 6.59 1.14 5.45
N ASP A 72 6.55 1.10 6.79
CA ASP A 72 5.28 1.07 7.50
C ASP A 72 4.69 2.47 7.53
N LEU A 73 3.56 2.64 6.85
CA LEU A 73 2.81 3.90 6.88
C LEU A 73 2.37 4.20 8.31
N LEU A 74 2.42 5.46 8.73
CA LEU A 74 2.00 5.87 10.08
C LEU A 74 0.61 5.29 10.40
N GLY A 75 0.47 4.67 11.56
CA GLY A 75 -0.76 3.98 11.97
C GLY A 75 -0.78 2.48 11.64
N PHE A 76 0.14 1.97 10.83
CA PHE A 76 0.21 0.57 10.41
C PHE A 76 1.54 -0.09 10.82
N GLY A 77 1.61 -1.39 10.62
CA GLY A 77 2.80 -2.19 10.83
C GLY A 77 3.46 -1.92 12.20
N GLY A 78 4.77 -1.80 12.22
CA GLY A 78 5.55 -1.41 13.40
C GLY A 78 5.63 0.10 13.62
N SER A 79 5.02 0.94 12.76
CA SER A 79 4.95 2.38 12.97
C SER A 79 3.94 2.75 14.06
N LYS A 80 4.16 3.91 14.71
CA LYS A 80 3.32 4.42 15.80
C LYS A 80 1.85 4.47 15.40
N LYS A 81 0.98 3.93 16.26
CA LYS A 81 -0.48 4.08 16.21
C LYS A 81 -0.85 5.48 16.72
N ALA A 82 -0.58 6.50 15.89
CA ALA A 82 -0.71 7.90 16.27
C ALA A 82 -2.19 8.34 16.34
N ASP A 83 -2.51 9.19 17.32
CA ASP A 83 -3.81 9.86 17.38
C ASP A 83 -3.73 11.15 16.55
N THR A 84 -4.01 11.05 15.27
CA THR A 84 -3.91 12.15 14.29
C THR A 84 -5.00 12.05 13.23
N GLN A 85 -5.13 13.09 12.41
CA GLN A 85 -5.98 13.04 11.22
C GLN A 85 -5.23 12.32 10.09
N TYR A 86 -5.72 11.14 9.72
CA TYR A 86 -5.14 10.37 8.62
C TYR A 86 -5.65 10.86 7.27
N SER A 87 -4.78 10.85 6.28
CA SER A 87 -5.11 11.05 4.88
C SER A 87 -4.00 10.47 4.00
N VAL A 88 -4.28 10.26 2.74
CA VAL A 88 -3.26 9.84 1.79
C VAL A 88 -2.18 10.92 1.64
N TYR A 89 -2.53 12.20 1.81
CA TYR A 89 -1.56 13.31 1.83
C TYR A 89 -0.60 13.26 3.03
N LEU A 90 -1.06 12.80 4.21
CA LEU A 90 -0.18 12.59 5.36
C LEU A 90 0.88 11.53 5.04
N TRP A 91 0.47 10.40 4.47
CA TRP A 91 1.40 9.34 4.08
C TRP A 91 2.30 9.75 2.90
N ALA A 92 1.76 10.48 1.92
CA ALA A 92 2.59 11.04 0.85
C ALA A 92 3.70 11.95 1.41
N ARG A 93 3.38 12.76 2.41
CA ARG A 93 4.38 13.58 3.12
C ARG A 93 5.39 12.73 3.89
N GLN A 94 4.95 11.65 4.55
CA GLN A 94 5.86 10.70 5.21
C GLN A 94 6.87 10.11 4.21
N VAL A 95 6.39 9.65 3.05
CA VAL A 95 7.24 9.09 1.98
C VAL A 95 8.22 10.12 1.43
N TYR A 96 7.76 11.34 1.19
CA TYR A 96 8.61 12.44 0.71
C TYR A 96 9.71 12.80 1.72
N ASP A 97 9.37 12.95 3.01
CA ASP A 97 10.33 13.29 4.04
C ASP A 97 11.33 12.14 4.29
N PHE A 98 10.89 10.87 4.13
CA PHE A 98 11.76 9.71 4.14
C PHE A 98 12.76 9.76 2.96
N TRP A 99 12.26 9.94 1.75
CA TRP A 99 13.10 10.06 0.55
C TRP A 99 14.14 11.17 0.68
N ARG A 100 13.71 12.35 1.10
CA ARG A 100 14.59 13.52 1.28
C ARG A 100 15.69 13.28 2.34
N THR A 101 15.40 12.43 3.32
CA THR A 101 16.35 12.14 4.40
C THR A 101 17.36 11.07 4.00
N PHE A 102 16.91 9.99 3.38
CA PHE A 102 17.70 8.76 3.25
C PHE A 102 18.14 8.43 1.81
N ILE A 103 17.41 8.88 0.78
CA ILE A 103 17.64 8.44 -0.60
C ILE A 103 18.16 9.57 -1.47
N LYS A 104 17.39 10.62 -1.69
CA LYS A 104 17.74 11.89 -2.41
C LYS A 104 17.93 11.76 -3.93
N GLU A 105 17.75 10.60 -4.51
CA GLU A 105 17.77 10.35 -5.96
C GLU A 105 16.40 9.88 -6.42
N PRO A 106 16.01 10.09 -7.70
CA PRO A 106 14.70 9.68 -8.19
C PRO A 106 14.44 8.19 -7.96
N VAL A 107 13.24 7.85 -7.48
CA VAL A 107 12.87 6.49 -7.08
C VAL A 107 11.70 5.97 -7.91
N ILE A 108 11.55 4.66 -7.92
CA ILE A 108 10.32 3.99 -8.35
C ILE A 108 9.47 3.70 -7.11
N LEU A 109 8.23 4.17 -7.12
CA LEU A 109 7.27 3.84 -6.08
C LEU A 109 6.47 2.61 -6.47
N VAL A 110 6.33 1.67 -5.55
CA VAL A 110 5.55 0.45 -5.75
C VAL A 110 4.53 0.34 -4.63
N GLY A 111 3.25 0.35 -4.94
CA GLY A 111 2.19 0.33 -3.93
C GLY A 111 1.10 -0.69 -4.20
N ASN A 112 0.52 -1.22 -3.13
CA ASN A 112 -0.69 -2.07 -3.20
C ASN A 112 -1.85 -1.35 -2.55
N SER A 113 -3.02 -1.31 -3.21
CA SER A 113 -4.27 -0.78 -2.67
C SER A 113 -4.10 0.68 -2.19
N ILE A 114 -4.23 0.96 -0.88
CA ILE A 114 -3.97 2.30 -0.32
C ILE A 114 -2.54 2.77 -0.59
N GLY A 115 -1.56 1.87 -0.63
CA GLY A 115 -0.19 2.17 -1.04
C GLY A 115 -0.11 2.68 -2.48
N SER A 116 -0.97 2.18 -3.38
CA SER A 116 -1.10 2.70 -4.76
C SER A 116 -1.62 4.14 -4.78
N LEU A 117 -2.59 4.48 -3.92
CA LEU A 117 -3.05 5.87 -3.76
C LEU A 117 -1.94 6.78 -3.23
N VAL A 118 -1.11 6.27 -2.31
CA VAL A 118 0.05 7.03 -1.81
C VAL A 118 1.05 7.24 -2.94
N CYS A 119 1.40 6.22 -3.73
CA CYS A 119 2.28 6.36 -4.90
C CYS A 119 1.76 7.43 -5.88
N LEU A 120 0.48 7.35 -6.23
CA LEU A 120 -0.19 8.30 -7.11
C LEU A 120 -0.12 9.74 -6.56
N THR A 121 -0.39 9.91 -5.26
CA THR A 121 -0.37 11.22 -4.59
C THR A 121 1.03 11.79 -4.50
N VAL A 122 2.03 10.96 -4.20
CA VAL A 122 3.45 11.37 -4.16
C VAL A 122 3.90 11.81 -5.55
N ALA A 123 3.64 11.03 -6.59
CA ALA A 123 4.03 11.37 -7.96
C ALA A 123 3.42 12.69 -8.43
N TYR A 124 2.18 12.98 -8.01
CA TYR A 124 1.52 14.25 -8.34
C TYR A 124 2.03 15.44 -7.52
N THR A 125 2.31 15.23 -6.22
CA THR A 125 2.65 16.31 -5.28
C THR A 125 4.16 16.61 -5.25
N TYR A 126 4.98 15.59 -5.48
CA TYR A 126 6.44 15.66 -5.41
C TYR A 126 7.10 15.00 -6.64
N PRO A 127 6.83 15.52 -7.86
CA PRO A 127 7.25 14.87 -9.10
C PRO A 127 8.76 14.68 -9.21
N ASP A 128 9.57 15.58 -8.67
CA ASP A 128 11.04 15.53 -8.78
C ASP A 128 11.67 14.31 -8.09
N MET A 129 10.93 13.66 -7.16
CA MET A 129 11.42 12.45 -6.49
C MET A 129 11.06 11.16 -7.22
N VAL A 130 10.18 11.19 -8.23
CA VAL A 130 9.57 9.98 -8.78
C VAL A 130 9.99 9.77 -10.23
N ALA A 131 10.75 8.72 -10.49
CA ALA A 131 11.11 8.31 -11.85
C ALA A 131 9.99 7.49 -12.52
N GLY A 132 9.19 6.75 -11.76
CA GLY A 132 8.08 5.96 -12.24
C GLY A 132 7.26 5.36 -11.09
N ILE A 133 6.08 4.85 -11.37
CA ILE A 133 5.21 4.23 -10.37
C ILE A 133 4.65 2.88 -10.84
N THR A 134 4.60 1.94 -9.90
CA THR A 134 3.89 0.66 -10.06
C THR A 134 2.75 0.61 -9.06
N MET A 135 1.53 0.44 -9.53
CA MET A 135 0.33 0.43 -8.72
C MET A 135 -0.41 -0.89 -8.88
N LEU A 136 -0.69 -1.55 -7.74
CA LEU A 136 -1.43 -2.80 -7.68
C LEU A 136 -2.82 -2.53 -7.09
N SER A 137 -3.87 -2.93 -7.83
CA SER A 137 -5.27 -2.81 -7.38
C SER A 137 -5.59 -1.39 -6.88
N LEU A 138 -5.35 -0.38 -7.71
CA LEU A 138 -5.53 1.04 -7.38
C LEU A 138 -7.00 1.38 -7.07
N PRO A 139 -7.38 1.77 -5.84
CA PRO A 139 -8.72 2.24 -5.55
C PRO A 139 -8.94 3.68 -6.02
N ASP A 140 -10.19 4.08 -6.21
CA ASP A 140 -10.56 5.49 -6.40
C ASP A 140 -11.60 5.92 -5.36
N VAL A 141 -11.28 6.93 -4.59
CA VAL A 141 -12.18 7.50 -3.58
C VAL A 141 -13.42 8.14 -4.19
N ALA A 142 -13.36 8.60 -5.45
CA ALA A 142 -14.48 9.22 -6.15
C ALA A 142 -15.59 8.22 -6.46
N ILE A 143 -15.30 6.94 -6.62
CA ILE A 143 -16.28 5.90 -6.96
C ILE A 143 -17.37 5.79 -5.90
N ARG A 144 -17.01 5.87 -4.62
CA ARG A 144 -17.99 5.86 -3.53
C ARG A 144 -18.94 7.05 -3.62
N GLN A 145 -18.41 8.23 -3.94
CA GLN A 145 -19.21 9.46 -4.08
C GLN A 145 -20.10 9.40 -5.32
N GLU A 146 -19.60 8.86 -6.42
CA GLU A 146 -20.34 8.68 -7.67
C GLU A 146 -21.45 7.62 -7.56
N ALA A 147 -21.20 6.55 -6.76
CA ALA A 147 -22.17 5.47 -6.56
C ALA A 147 -23.38 5.87 -5.71
N ILE A 148 -23.28 6.92 -4.88
CA ILE A 148 -24.39 7.40 -4.04
C ILE A 148 -25.07 8.56 -4.75
N PRO A 149 -26.36 8.43 -5.16
CA PRO A 149 -27.11 9.54 -5.74
C PRO A 149 -27.07 10.78 -4.84
N LYS A 150 -26.81 11.96 -5.41
CA LYS A 150 -26.65 13.23 -4.67
C LYS A 150 -27.72 13.47 -3.60
N PRO A 151 -29.04 13.23 -3.85
CA PRO A 151 -30.07 13.47 -2.81
C PRO A 151 -29.99 12.49 -1.64
N LEU A 152 -29.36 11.31 -1.80
CA LEU A 152 -29.22 10.31 -0.74
C LEU A 152 -27.92 10.48 0.07
N GLN A 153 -26.95 11.26 -0.41
CA GLN A 153 -25.68 11.47 0.28
C GLN A 153 -25.85 11.98 1.72
N PRO A 154 -26.70 12.99 2.03
CA PRO A 154 -26.89 13.44 3.42
C PRO A 154 -27.50 12.36 4.33
N ILE A 155 -28.41 11.54 3.78
CA ILE A 155 -29.04 10.45 4.52
C ILE A 155 -28.02 9.36 4.86
N VAL A 156 -27.23 8.95 3.87
CA VAL A 156 -26.17 7.94 4.05
C VAL A 156 -25.13 8.44 5.05
N MET A 157 -24.70 9.70 4.92
CA MET A 157 -23.76 10.33 5.86
C MET A 157 -24.36 10.42 7.30
N GLY A 158 -25.64 10.70 7.43
CA GLY A 158 -26.33 10.73 8.72
C GLY A 158 -26.40 9.35 9.36
N ILE A 159 -26.76 8.33 8.63
CA ILE A 159 -26.78 6.91 9.09
C ILE A 159 -25.37 6.47 9.49
N GLU A 160 -24.37 6.72 8.63
CA GLU A 160 -22.97 6.42 8.95
C GLU A 160 -22.48 7.14 10.21
N GLY A 161 -22.95 8.38 10.45
CA GLY A 161 -22.67 9.13 11.67
C GLY A 161 -23.24 8.50 12.95
N LEU A 162 -24.44 7.91 12.87
CA LEU A 162 -25.05 7.18 13.99
C LEU A 162 -24.25 5.92 14.37
N PHE A 163 -23.66 5.24 13.38
CA PHE A 163 -22.81 4.06 13.61
C PHE A 163 -21.36 4.42 13.98
N ALA A 164 -20.97 5.68 13.92
CA ALA A 164 -19.62 6.16 14.23
C ALA A 164 -19.36 6.41 15.71
N SER A 165 -20.19 5.87 16.64
CA SER A 165 -19.88 6.01 18.05
C SER A 165 -18.55 5.33 18.37
N HIS A 166 -17.67 6.00 19.11
CA HIS A 166 -16.35 5.50 19.50
C HIS A 166 -16.44 4.12 20.18
N TRP A 167 -17.45 3.91 21.01
CA TRP A 167 -17.68 2.66 21.68
C TRP A 167 -18.02 1.52 20.72
N LEU A 168 -18.90 1.76 19.72
CA LEU A 168 -19.27 0.77 18.71
C LEU A 168 -18.07 0.40 17.83
N LEU A 169 -17.34 1.39 17.34
CA LEU A 169 -16.16 1.17 16.50
C LEU A 169 -15.03 0.47 17.27
N LYS A 170 -14.87 0.76 18.56
CA LYS A 170 -13.92 0.03 19.41
C LYS A 170 -14.28 -1.44 19.51
N ASN A 171 -15.56 -1.77 19.81
CA ASN A 171 -16.00 -3.16 19.90
C ASN A 171 -15.92 -3.88 18.54
N LEU A 172 -16.27 -3.18 17.47
CA LEU A 172 -16.09 -3.70 16.10
C LEU A 172 -14.61 -4.01 15.83
N PHE A 173 -13.69 -3.11 16.17
CA PHE A 173 -12.26 -3.32 16.01
C PHE A 173 -11.77 -4.52 16.83
N LEU A 174 -12.20 -4.66 18.09
CA LEU A 174 -11.84 -5.81 18.92
C LEU A 174 -12.31 -7.15 18.34
N PHE A 175 -13.42 -7.15 17.61
CA PHE A 175 -13.87 -8.30 16.84
C PHE A 175 -13.03 -8.50 15.58
N LEU A 176 -12.83 -7.44 14.78
CA LEU A 176 -12.12 -7.51 13.48
C LEU A 176 -10.66 -7.92 13.63
N ARG A 177 -9.97 -7.57 14.72
CA ARG A 177 -8.58 -7.90 14.98
C ARG A 177 -8.32 -9.37 15.37
N GLN A 178 -9.37 -10.18 15.51
CA GLN A 178 -9.23 -11.60 15.86
C GLN A 178 -8.61 -12.37 14.68
N PRO A 179 -7.66 -13.29 14.90
CA PRO A 179 -7.00 -14.04 13.84
C PRO A 179 -7.98 -14.76 12.90
N SER A 180 -9.05 -15.32 13.46
CA SER A 180 -10.09 -16.03 12.68
C SER A 180 -10.86 -15.09 11.72
N VAL A 181 -11.11 -13.85 12.16
CA VAL A 181 -11.78 -12.83 11.35
C VAL A 181 -10.82 -12.30 10.28
N ILE A 182 -9.57 -12.02 10.65
CA ILE A 182 -8.51 -11.61 9.71
C ILE A 182 -8.31 -12.68 8.64
N ARG A 183 -8.27 -13.97 9.01
CA ARG A 183 -8.19 -15.09 8.06
C ARG A 183 -9.35 -15.09 7.07
N ARG A 184 -10.56 -14.85 7.54
CA ARG A 184 -11.74 -14.77 6.66
C ARG A 184 -11.62 -13.62 5.66
N TRP A 185 -11.17 -12.45 6.11
CA TRP A 185 -10.97 -11.29 5.22
C TRP A 185 -9.81 -11.49 4.25
N ALA A 186 -8.71 -12.10 4.68
CA ALA A 186 -7.64 -12.50 3.79
C ALA A 186 -8.16 -13.49 2.73
N GLY A 187 -8.99 -14.47 3.12
CA GLY A 187 -9.63 -15.40 2.16
C GLY A 187 -10.56 -14.72 1.14
N VAL A 188 -11.03 -13.49 1.40
CA VAL A 188 -11.74 -12.69 0.39
C VAL A 188 -10.75 -12.00 -0.56
N ALA A 189 -9.66 -11.49 -0.02
CA ALA A 189 -8.65 -10.74 -0.78
C ALA A 189 -7.79 -11.65 -1.69
N TYR A 190 -7.55 -12.90 -1.29
CA TYR A 190 -6.73 -13.89 -2.00
C TYR A 190 -7.62 -14.93 -2.69
N ILE A 191 -7.26 -15.33 -3.90
CA ILE A 191 -7.90 -16.43 -4.63
C ILE A 191 -7.23 -17.76 -4.28
N ASP A 192 -5.89 -17.78 -4.28
CA ASP A 192 -5.15 -18.93 -3.78
C ASP A 192 -5.22 -18.99 -2.25
N GLN A 193 -6.05 -19.90 -1.74
CA GLN A 193 -6.20 -20.09 -0.29
C GLN A 193 -4.94 -20.65 0.40
N ASN A 194 -4.01 -21.24 -0.33
CA ASN A 194 -2.74 -21.68 0.23
C ASN A 194 -1.83 -20.50 0.58
N ALA A 195 -2.00 -19.35 -0.07
CA ALA A 195 -1.30 -18.12 0.29
C ALA A 195 -1.79 -17.55 1.63
N VAL A 196 -3.01 -17.90 2.09
CA VAL A 196 -3.59 -17.49 3.38
C VAL A 196 -3.11 -18.42 4.49
N ASN A 197 -1.81 -18.50 4.66
CA ASN A 197 -1.13 -19.35 5.64
C ASN A 197 -0.96 -18.67 7.01
N GLU A 198 -0.42 -19.41 8.00
CA GLU A 198 -0.24 -18.89 9.36
C GLU A 198 0.74 -17.70 9.41
N GLU A 199 1.74 -17.69 8.53
CA GLU A 199 2.69 -16.58 8.42
C GLU A 199 1.97 -15.28 8.04
N LEU A 200 1.14 -15.30 7.00
CA LEU A 200 0.36 -14.13 6.58
C LEU A 200 -0.59 -13.68 7.69
N ILE A 201 -1.28 -14.61 8.33
CA ILE A 201 -2.21 -14.27 9.42
C ILE A 201 -1.47 -13.63 10.61
N ALA A 202 -0.29 -14.11 10.96
CA ALA A 202 0.52 -13.50 12.01
C ALA A 202 0.94 -12.06 11.62
N ILE A 203 1.41 -11.85 10.38
CA ILE A 203 1.79 -10.54 9.83
C ILE A 203 0.64 -9.53 9.92
N LEU A 204 -0.57 -9.94 9.53
CA LEU A 204 -1.74 -9.06 9.55
C LEU A 204 -2.31 -8.85 10.97
N THR A 205 -2.14 -9.80 11.87
CA THR A 205 -2.73 -9.78 13.21
C THR A 205 -1.87 -9.00 14.21
N LEU A 206 -0.55 -9.17 14.17
CA LEU A 206 0.35 -8.60 15.17
C LEU A 206 0.22 -7.08 15.32
N PRO A 207 0.24 -6.27 14.25
CA PRO A 207 0.10 -4.81 14.38
C PRO A 207 -1.26 -4.36 14.91
N ALA A 208 -2.32 -5.16 14.73
CA ALA A 208 -3.65 -4.86 15.24
C ALA A 208 -3.78 -5.10 16.76
N GLN A 209 -2.78 -5.74 17.40
CA GLN A 209 -2.73 -5.92 18.85
C GLN A 209 -2.00 -4.79 19.56
N ASP A 210 -1.34 -3.89 18.85
CA ASP A 210 -0.56 -2.80 19.43
C ASP A 210 -1.43 -1.81 20.21
N GLN A 211 -0.83 -1.19 21.21
CA GLN A 211 -1.48 -0.13 21.98
C GLN A 211 -1.87 1.05 21.07
N GLY A 212 -3.14 1.45 21.11
CA GLY A 212 -3.69 2.55 20.33
C GLY A 212 -4.21 2.14 18.94
N ALA A 213 -4.10 0.85 18.56
CA ALA A 213 -4.61 0.36 17.28
C ALA A 213 -6.13 0.57 17.13
N ASP A 214 -6.90 0.45 18.21
CA ASP A 214 -8.34 0.75 18.27
C ASP A 214 -8.63 2.22 17.94
N ARG A 215 -7.85 3.14 18.49
CA ARG A 215 -7.96 4.58 18.25
C ARG A 215 -7.57 4.93 16.81
N THR A 216 -6.48 4.35 16.34
CA THR A 216 -6.05 4.49 14.93
C THR A 216 -7.12 3.98 13.98
N PHE A 217 -7.74 2.82 14.26
CA PHE A 217 -8.84 2.29 13.44
C PHE A 217 -10.01 3.28 13.37
N TYR A 218 -10.40 3.87 14.50
CA TYR A 218 -11.43 4.92 14.55
C TYR A 218 -11.06 6.12 13.68
N ARG A 219 -9.83 6.64 13.82
CA ARG A 219 -9.34 7.79 13.03
C ARG A 219 -9.29 7.48 11.53
N LEU A 220 -8.90 6.26 11.16
CA LEU A 220 -8.89 5.81 9.77
C LEU A 220 -10.29 5.67 9.21
N PHE A 221 -11.22 5.10 9.99
CA PHE A 221 -12.62 4.98 9.61
C PHE A 221 -13.26 6.35 9.32
N ASP A 222 -12.96 7.33 10.18
CA ASP A 222 -13.42 8.71 9.99
C ASP A 222 -12.74 9.36 8.76
N ALA A 223 -11.44 9.16 8.60
CA ALA A 223 -10.65 9.71 7.50
C ALA A 223 -11.13 9.24 6.11
N VAL A 224 -11.36 7.94 5.92
CA VAL A 224 -11.78 7.40 4.60
C VAL A 224 -13.16 7.88 4.16
N ARG A 225 -13.95 8.46 5.06
CA ARG A 225 -15.25 9.08 4.77
C ARG A 225 -15.11 10.53 4.31
N SER A 226 -13.96 11.14 4.58
CA SER A 226 -13.67 12.52 4.17
C SER A 226 -13.51 12.64 2.66
N PRO A 227 -14.12 13.62 1.99
CA PRO A 227 -13.87 13.89 0.57
C PRO A 227 -12.42 14.30 0.30
N ASN A 228 -11.69 14.73 1.33
CA ASN A 228 -10.30 15.15 1.26
C ASN A 228 -9.32 14.03 1.67
N PHE A 229 -9.77 12.77 1.76
CA PHE A 229 -8.92 11.65 2.16
C PHE A 229 -7.79 11.40 1.15
N ALA A 230 -8.11 11.41 -0.13
CA ALA A 230 -7.16 11.22 -1.24
C ALA A 230 -7.61 11.99 -2.48
N PRO A 231 -6.71 12.31 -3.41
CA PRO A 231 -7.11 12.80 -4.72
C PRO A 231 -7.78 11.69 -5.54
N SER A 232 -8.69 12.07 -6.45
CA SER A 232 -9.25 11.10 -7.40
C SER A 232 -8.21 10.64 -8.41
N ALA A 233 -8.12 9.33 -8.64
CA ALA A 233 -7.25 8.74 -9.65
C ALA A 233 -7.58 9.27 -11.06
N LYS A 234 -8.86 9.47 -11.36
CA LYS A 234 -9.32 10.03 -12.64
C LYS A 234 -8.80 11.46 -12.90
N VAL A 235 -8.52 12.22 -11.86
CA VAL A 235 -8.00 13.60 -11.95
C VAL A 235 -6.47 13.60 -12.06
N VAL A 236 -5.81 12.71 -11.35
CA VAL A 236 -4.35 12.71 -11.24
C VAL A 236 -3.68 11.95 -12.39
N LEU A 237 -4.16 10.75 -12.74
CA LEU A 237 -3.54 9.93 -13.79
C LEU A 237 -3.27 10.67 -15.11
N PRO A 238 -4.20 11.47 -15.65
CA PRO A 238 -3.96 12.21 -16.91
C PRO A 238 -2.84 13.27 -16.82
N ARG A 239 -2.38 13.61 -15.63
CA ARG A 239 -1.42 14.71 -15.38
C ARG A 239 0.00 14.20 -15.12
N LEU A 240 0.17 12.90 -15.03
CA LEU A 240 1.48 12.32 -14.79
C LEU A 240 2.23 12.15 -16.11
N ASP A 241 3.48 12.56 -16.14
CA ASP A 241 4.38 12.45 -17.28
C ASP A 241 5.59 11.56 -16.93
N ILE A 242 5.29 10.39 -16.37
CA ILE A 242 6.27 9.37 -15.97
C ILE A 242 5.75 7.98 -16.37
N PRO A 243 6.62 6.98 -16.57
CA PRO A 243 6.21 5.60 -16.78
C PRO A 243 5.36 5.06 -15.64
N ILE A 244 4.25 4.39 -15.99
CA ILE A 244 3.29 3.84 -15.02
C ILE A 244 3.04 2.37 -15.34
N LEU A 245 3.26 1.48 -14.39
CA LEU A 245 2.83 0.09 -14.44
C LEU A 245 1.60 -0.09 -13.56
N LEU A 246 0.50 -0.53 -14.15
CA LEU A 246 -0.75 -0.83 -13.44
C LEU A 246 -0.98 -2.34 -13.48
N ILE A 247 -0.96 -2.99 -12.32
CA ILE A 247 -1.16 -4.45 -12.20
C ILE A 247 -2.46 -4.73 -11.45
N TRP A 248 -3.26 -5.68 -11.98
CA TRP A 248 -4.53 -6.02 -11.38
C TRP A 248 -4.84 -7.51 -11.45
N GLY A 249 -5.28 -8.09 -10.33
CA GLY A 249 -5.84 -9.43 -10.32
C GLY A 249 -7.29 -9.41 -10.86
N LEU A 250 -7.58 -10.24 -11.85
CA LEU A 250 -8.92 -10.28 -12.47
C LEU A 250 -10.02 -10.79 -11.52
N GLN A 251 -9.65 -11.45 -10.44
CA GLN A 251 -10.56 -11.92 -9.40
C GLN A 251 -10.50 -11.08 -8.11
N ASP A 252 -9.98 -9.86 -8.19
CA ASP A 252 -9.97 -8.93 -7.07
C ASP A 252 -11.40 -8.65 -6.58
N ARG A 253 -11.69 -9.06 -5.33
CA ARG A 253 -12.99 -8.88 -4.67
C ARG A 253 -13.04 -7.66 -3.75
N MET A 254 -11.91 -6.96 -3.60
CA MET A 254 -11.79 -5.77 -2.76
C MET A 254 -11.92 -4.48 -3.58
N VAL A 255 -11.22 -4.42 -4.71
CA VAL A 255 -11.28 -3.29 -5.66
C VAL A 255 -11.64 -3.82 -7.04
N PRO A 256 -12.79 -3.39 -7.62
CA PRO A 256 -13.30 -3.98 -8.85
C PRO A 256 -12.31 -3.94 -10.03
N PRO A 257 -12.00 -5.07 -10.68
CA PRO A 257 -11.07 -5.13 -11.82
C PRO A 257 -11.53 -4.30 -13.02
N LEU A 258 -12.83 -3.99 -13.13
CA LEU A 258 -13.38 -3.10 -14.14
C LEU A 258 -12.71 -1.72 -14.20
N LEU A 259 -12.08 -1.30 -13.10
CA LEU A 259 -11.38 -0.01 -13.03
C LEU A 259 -10.07 -0.03 -13.82
N ALA A 260 -9.40 -1.18 -13.92
CA ALA A 260 -8.10 -1.28 -14.56
C ALA A 260 -8.11 -0.76 -16.02
N PRO A 261 -8.97 -1.24 -16.94
CA PRO A 261 -9.04 -0.71 -18.29
C PRO A 261 -9.57 0.74 -18.35
N ILE A 262 -10.36 1.19 -17.37
CA ILE A 262 -10.80 2.59 -17.30
C ILE A 262 -9.61 3.48 -16.99
N PHE A 263 -8.80 3.15 -16.01
CA PHE A 263 -7.62 3.93 -15.64
C PHE A 263 -6.54 3.90 -16.71
N ALA A 264 -6.32 2.75 -17.35
CA ALA A 264 -5.34 2.61 -18.44
C ALA A 264 -5.61 3.55 -19.61
N LYS A 265 -6.88 3.87 -19.88
CA LYS A 265 -7.28 4.82 -20.94
C LYS A 265 -7.04 6.29 -20.58
N LEU A 266 -6.77 6.60 -19.31
CA LEU A 266 -6.59 7.97 -18.85
C LEU A 266 -5.21 8.55 -19.15
N ASN A 267 -4.22 7.69 -19.36
CA ASN A 267 -2.86 8.14 -19.65
C ASN A 267 -2.14 7.11 -20.54
N PRO A 268 -1.58 7.52 -21.69
CA PRO A 268 -0.90 6.62 -22.63
C PRO A 268 0.41 6.02 -22.07
N LEU A 269 0.96 6.56 -20.99
CA LEU A 269 2.15 6.02 -20.30
C LEU A 269 1.81 4.87 -19.34
N ILE A 270 0.54 4.48 -19.24
CA ILE A 270 0.12 3.33 -18.41
C ILE A 270 0.27 2.03 -19.18
N GLU A 271 1.16 1.16 -18.70
CA GLU A 271 1.19 -0.24 -19.08
C GLU A 271 0.29 -1.03 -18.13
N LEU A 272 -0.80 -1.59 -18.65
CA LEU A 272 -1.74 -2.42 -17.87
C LEU A 272 -1.36 -3.89 -17.99
N VAL A 273 -1.24 -4.56 -16.84
CA VAL A 273 -1.09 -6.01 -16.73
C VAL A 273 -2.21 -6.59 -15.88
N GLU A 274 -3.02 -7.44 -16.49
CA GLU A 274 -4.12 -8.15 -15.84
C GLU A 274 -3.72 -9.61 -15.57
N LEU A 275 -3.85 -10.03 -14.32
CA LEU A 275 -3.43 -11.36 -13.87
C LEU A 275 -4.67 -12.25 -13.65
N LYS A 276 -4.76 -13.33 -14.42
CA LYS A 276 -5.81 -14.34 -14.24
C LYS A 276 -5.54 -15.17 -12.99
N GLU A 277 -6.62 -15.56 -12.31
CA GLU A 277 -6.60 -16.39 -11.10
C GLU A 277 -5.81 -15.74 -9.95
N VAL A 278 -5.88 -14.41 -9.86
CA VAL A 278 -5.19 -13.60 -8.86
C VAL A 278 -6.18 -12.62 -8.24
N GLY A 279 -6.07 -12.43 -6.93
CA GLY A 279 -6.90 -11.52 -6.15
C GLY A 279 -6.29 -10.13 -5.96
N HIS A 280 -6.50 -9.56 -4.77
CA HIS A 280 -6.17 -8.18 -4.43
C HIS A 280 -4.69 -7.91 -4.18
N CYS A 281 -3.91 -8.94 -3.86
CA CYS A 281 -2.52 -8.79 -3.41
C CYS A 281 -1.53 -9.57 -4.30
N PRO A 282 -1.39 -9.24 -5.60
CA PRO A 282 -0.56 -10.01 -6.54
C PRO A 282 0.87 -10.23 -6.07
N GLN A 283 1.46 -9.24 -5.38
CA GLN A 283 2.83 -9.27 -4.86
C GLN A 283 3.06 -10.37 -3.82
N ASP A 284 2.02 -10.72 -3.06
CA ASP A 284 2.11 -11.74 -2.03
C ASP A 284 1.44 -13.06 -2.44
N GLU A 285 0.37 -13.00 -3.22
CA GLU A 285 -0.36 -14.16 -3.70
C GLU A 285 0.43 -14.95 -4.77
N CYS A 286 1.03 -14.23 -5.73
CA CYS A 286 1.77 -14.84 -6.84
C CYS A 286 3.07 -14.10 -7.16
N PRO A 287 4.03 -14.06 -6.21
CA PRO A 287 5.31 -13.34 -6.40
C PRO A 287 6.09 -13.83 -7.61
N GLU A 288 5.95 -15.11 -8.00
CA GLU A 288 6.57 -15.71 -9.17
C GLU A 288 6.05 -15.12 -10.50
N LYS A 289 4.85 -14.51 -10.52
CA LYS A 289 4.33 -13.73 -11.64
C LYS A 289 4.69 -12.26 -11.49
N PHE A 290 4.49 -11.69 -10.31
CA PHE A 290 4.66 -10.27 -10.04
C PHE A 290 6.11 -9.82 -10.18
N ASN A 291 7.07 -10.50 -9.55
CA ASN A 291 8.47 -10.07 -9.55
C ASN A 291 9.07 -9.99 -10.96
N PRO A 292 8.91 -11.00 -11.87
CA PRO A 292 9.38 -10.89 -13.24
C PRO A 292 8.73 -9.76 -14.04
N ILE A 293 7.43 -9.49 -13.83
CA ILE A 293 6.72 -8.40 -14.51
C ILE A 293 7.36 -7.07 -14.13
N LEU A 294 7.52 -6.82 -12.82
CA LEU A 294 8.13 -5.58 -12.33
C LEU A 294 9.57 -5.43 -12.82
N LYS A 295 10.39 -6.47 -12.70
CA LYS A 295 11.79 -6.44 -13.17
C LYS A 295 11.90 -6.19 -14.67
N SER A 296 11.07 -6.83 -15.49
CA SER A 296 11.03 -6.58 -16.91
C SER A 296 10.65 -5.14 -17.26
N TRP A 297 9.67 -4.58 -16.56
CA TRP A 297 9.26 -3.18 -16.73
C TRP A 297 10.38 -2.22 -16.31
N LEU A 298 11.04 -2.46 -15.17
CA LEU A 298 12.20 -1.68 -14.73
C LEU A 298 13.32 -1.69 -15.78
N THR A 299 13.64 -2.87 -16.33
CA THR A 299 14.68 -3.02 -17.36
C THR A 299 14.33 -2.23 -18.62
N ARG A 300 13.06 -2.26 -19.08
CA ARG A 300 12.67 -1.55 -20.30
C ARG A 300 12.73 -0.01 -20.17
N HIS A 301 12.46 0.50 -19.00
CA HIS A 301 12.33 1.96 -18.79
C HIS A 301 13.53 2.62 -18.12
N PHE A 302 14.34 1.88 -17.36
CA PHE A 302 15.32 2.46 -16.44
C PHE A 302 16.70 1.79 -16.47
N SER A 303 16.97 0.82 -17.36
CA SER A 303 18.33 0.31 -17.54
C SER A 303 19.19 1.36 -18.25
N HIS A 304 20.33 1.63 -17.69
CA HIS A 304 21.38 2.49 -18.24
C HIS A 304 22.40 1.66 -18.98
#